data_fea1451042bf10be758067a6a1a682a9
#
_entry.id   fea1451042bf10be758067a6a1a682a9
#
_cell.length_a   1.000
_cell.length_b   1.000
_cell.length_c   1.000
_cell.angle_alpha   90.00
_cell.angle_beta   90.00
_cell.angle_gamma   90.00
#
_symmetry.space_group_name_H-M   'P 1'
#
loop_
_entity.id
_entity.type
_entity.pdbx_description
1 polymer ?
#
loop_
_entity_poly.entity_id
_entity_poly.type
_entity_poly.pdbx_seq_one_letter_code
_entity_poly.pdbx_strand_id
1 'polypeptide(L)'
;MTAEQQKEFDSMCGAANVFNNSSVLLEDLIFKHLAPVVLKQHDKDLRGSIISSVVLYALSCEISIKALLLKTDTPFPRSHDLKSLFDNLPVANQDSIKGGNGGFCRRF
;
A
#
# COMPACT_ATOMS: atom_id res chain seq x y z
N MET A 1 21.70 -2.13 9.43
CA MET A 1 20.56 -2.82 10.08
C MET A 1 21.05 -4.07 10.79
N THR A 2 20.44 -4.37 11.92
CA THR A 2 20.66 -5.65 12.60
C THR A 2 19.96 -6.78 11.83
N ALA A 3 20.29 -8.03 12.17
CA ALA A 3 19.63 -9.20 11.56
C ALA A 3 18.13 -9.21 11.86
N GLU A 4 17.72 -8.80 13.06
CA GLU A 4 16.30 -8.70 13.42
C GLU A 4 15.57 -7.61 12.62
N GLN A 5 16.21 -6.45 12.45
CA GLN A 5 15.66 -5.37 11.64
C GLN A 5 15.52 -5.78 10.17
N GLN A 6 16.48 -6.52 9.64
CA GLN A 6 16.40 -7.02 8.28
C GLN A 6 15.25 -8.00 8.11
N LYS A 7 15.05 -8.88 9.08
CA LYS A 7 13.95 -9.83 9.10
C LYS A 7 12.59 -9.11 9.15
N GLU A 8 12.49 -8.10 9.99
CA GLU A 8 11.29 -7.28 10.10
C GLU A 8 11.02 -6.54 8.78
N PHE A 9 12.03 -5.94 8.19
CA PHE A 9 11.92 -5.26 6.90
C PHE A 9 11.43 -6.21 5.81
N ASP A 10 12.00 -7.41 5.70
CA ASP A 10 11.58 -8.41 4.72
C ASP A 10 10.14 -8.85 4.94
N SER A 11 9.72 -9.01 6.19
CA SER A 11 8.35 -9.34 6.55
C SER A 11 7.37 -8.23 6.15
N MET A 12 7.73 -6.97 6.37
CA MET A 12 6.92 -5.81 5.98
C MET A 12 6.79 -5.71 4.46
N CYS A 13 7.87 -5.91 3.73
CA CYS A 13 7.83 -5.93 2.27
C CYS A 13 6.93 -7.05 1.75
N GLY A 14 7.01 -8.22 2.34
CA GLY A 14 6.14 -9.35 2.00
C GLY A 14 4.67 -9.03 2.25
N ALA A 15 4.35 -8.44 3.40
CA ALA A 15 2.98 -8.03 3.72
C ALA A 15 2.46 -6.96 2.76
N ALA A 16 3.28 -5.96 2.45
CA ALA A 16 2.92 -4.91 1.50
C ALA A 16 2.61 -5.49 0.12
N ASN A 17 3.41 -6.45 -0.34
CA ASN A 17 3.17 -7.13 -1.61
C ASN A 17 1.87 -7.91 -1.61
N VAL A 18 1.57 -8.64 -0.53
CA VAL A 18 0.32 -9.41 -0.42
C VAL A 18 -0.90 -8.48 -0.49
N PHE A 19 -0.89 -7.39 0.27
CA PHE A 19 -1.99 -6.43 0.25
C PHE A 19 -2.15 -5.74 -1.09
N ASN A 20 -1.04 -5.36 -1.71
CA ASN A 20 -1.07 -4.74 -3.04
C ASN A 20 -1.62 -5.72 -4.09
N ASN A 21 -1.15 -6.96 -4.11
CA ASN A 21 -1.63 -7.97 -5.03
C ASN A 21 -3.11 -8.28 -4.83
N SER A 22 -3.57 -8.33 -3.59
CA SER A 22 -4.98 -8.54 -3.27
C SER A 22 -5.84 -7.37 -3.75
N SER A 23 -5.36 -6.14 -3.60
CA SER A 23 -6.01 -4.94 -4.12
C SER A 23 -6.15 -5.00 -5.65
N VAL A 24 -5.09 -5.37 -6.34
CA VAL A 24 -5.09 -5.49 -7.81
C VAL A 24 -6.05 -6.58 -8.27
N LEU A 25 -6.10 -7.72 -7.59
CA LEU A 25 -7.02 -8.80 -7.91
C LEU A 25 -8.48 -8.38 -7.74
N LEU A 26 -8.80 -7.67 -6.65
CA LEU A 26 -10.14 -7.14 -6.43
C LEU A 26 -10.53 -6.13 -7.49
N GLU A 27 -9.62 -5.22 -7.82
CA GLU A 27 -9.83 -4.22 -8.85
C GLU A 27 -10.10 -4.87 -10.21
N ASP A 28 -9.32 -5.87 -10.57
CA ASP A 28 -9.49 -6.63 -11.81
C ASP A 28 -10.83 -7.34 -11.85
N LEU A 29 -11.23 -7.98 -10.75
CA LEU A 29 -12.51 -8.63 -10.59
C LEU A 29 -13.69 -7.65 -10.77
N ILE A 30 -13.58 -6.46 -10.16
CA ILE A 30 -14.58 -5.40 -10.25
C ILE A 30 -14.78 -4.99 -11.71
N PHE A 31 -13.70 -4.68 -12.42
CA PHE A 31 -13.80 -4.15 -13.77
C PHE A 31 -14.15 -5.21 -14.81
N LYS A 32 -13.66 -6.42 -14.68
CA LYS A 32 -13.89 -7.47 -15.69
C LYS A 32 -15.18 -8.23 -15.51
N HIS A 33 -15.56 -8.49 -14.26
CA HIS A 33 -16.65 -9.44 -13.98
C HIS A 33 -17.85 -8.82 -13.29
N LEU A 34 -17.68 -7.78 -12.50
CA LEU A 34 -18.76 -7.24 -11.70
C LEU A 34 -19.36 -5.95 -12.28
N ALA A 35 -18.54 -5.05 -12.82
CA ALA A 35 -19.02 -3.74 -13.26
C ALA A 35 -20.14 -3.77 -14.27
N PRO A 36 -20.12 -4.63 -15.32
CA PRO A 36 -21.19 -4.64 -16.32
C PRO A 36 -22.54 -5.11 -15.78
N VAL A 37 -22.53 -5.95 -14.76
CA VAL A 37 -23.74 -6.57 -14.21
C VAL A 37 -24.23 -5.80 -12.98
N VAL A 38 -23.31 -5.32 -12.17
CA VAL A 38 -23.59 -4.80 -10.84
C VAL A 38 -24.05 -3.35 -10.86
N LEU A 39 -23.70 -2.59 -11.89
CA LEU A 39 -24.17 -1.22 -12.05
C LEU A 39 -25.69 -1.08 -12.09
N LYS A 40 -26.40 -2.19 -12.37
CA LYS A 40 -27.88 -2.17 -12.49
C LYS A 40 -28.59 -2.70 -11.24
N GLN A 41 -28.01 -3.58 -10.44
CA GLN A 41 -28.74 -4.30 -9.41
C GLN A 41 -28.07 -4.44 -8.05
N HIS A 42 -26.75 -4.31 -7.94
CA HIS A 42 -26.01 -4.65 -6.71
C HIS A 42 -24.97 -3.63 -6.31
N ASP A 43 -25.39 -2.39 -6.15
CA ASP A 43 -24.53 -1.28 -5.72
C ASP A 43 -23.77 -1.59 -4.43
N LYS A 44 -24.37 -2.36 -3.53
CA LYS A 44 -23.75 -2.67 -2.24
C LYS A 44 -22.51 -3.54 -2.38
N ASP A 45 -22.57 -4.57 -3.21
CA ASP A 45 -21.46 -5.48 -3.43
C ASP A 45 -20.32 -4.78 -4.17
N LEU A 46 -20.64 -3.98 -5.16
CA LEU A 46 -19.67 -3.18 -5.89
C LEU A 46 -18.99 -2.18 -4.96
N ARG A 47 -19.74 -1.46 -4.15
CA ARG A 47 -19.21 -0.51 -3.17
C ARG A 47 -18.30 -1.19 -2.16
N GLY A 48 -18.73 -2.34 -1.63
CA GLY A 48 -17.92 -3.11 -0.70
C GLY A 48 -16.61 -3.57 -1.32
N SER A 49 -16.64 -4.03 -2.56
CA SER A 49 -15.44 -4.47 -3.27
C SER A 49 -14.50 -3.31 -3.56
N ILE A 50 -15.02 -2.15 -3.95
CA ILE A 50 -14.21 -0.93 -4.17
C ILE A 50 -13.58 -0.48 -2.87
N ILE A 51 -14.34 -0.41 -1.78
CA ILE A 51 -13.84 -0.01 -0.47
C ILE A 51 -12.74 -0.97 -0.01
N SER A 52 -12.96 -2.27 -0.16
CA SER A 52 -11.97 -3.29 0.22
C SER A 52 -10.67 -3.14 -0.58
N SER A 53 -10.77 -2.88 -1.88
CA SER A 53 -9.62 -2.64 -2.74
C SER A 53 -8.83 -1.41 -2.29
N VAL A 54 -9.52 -0.32 -2.00
CA VAL A 54 -8.89 0.92 -1.53
C VAL A 54 -8.21 0.71 -0.17
N VAL A 55 -8.87 0.02 0.74
CA VAL A 55 -8.30 -0.26 2.07
C VAL A 55 -7.04 -1.11 1.97
N LEU A 56 -7.07 -2.17 1.16
CA LEU A 56 -5.90 -3.02 0.96
C LEU A 56 -4.74 -2.26 0.32
N TYR A 57 -5.03 -1.41 -0.63
CA TYR A 57 -4.02 -0.56 -1.26
C TYR A 57 -3.43 0.43 -0.24
N ALA A 58 -4.26 1.07 0.56
CA ALA A 58 -3.81 2.00 1.59
C ALA A 58 -2.95 1.31 2.65
N LEU A 59 -3.31 0.10 3.06
CA LEU A 59 -2.50 -0.70 3.98
C LEU A 59 -1.15 -1.06 3.37
N SER A 60 -1.12 -1.43 2.09
CA SER A 60 0.11 -1.70 1.36
C SER A 60 1.03 -0.47 1.38
N CYS A 61 0.49 0.71 1.09
CA CYS A 61 1.25 1.95 1.11
C CYS A 61 1.78 2.28 2.51
N GLU A 62 0.96 2.14 3.53
CA GLU A 62 1.37 2.38 4.92
C GLU A 62 2.53 1.48 5.32
N ILE A 63 2.41 0.18 5.07
CA ILE A 63 3.44 -0.79 5.41
C ILE A 63 4.72 -0.52 4.61
N SER A 64 4.59 -0.16 3.34
CA SER A 64 5.72 0.17 2.49
C SER A 64 6.50 1.37 3.00
N ILE A 65 5.81 2.42 3.42
CA ILE A 65 6.45 3.61 4.00
C ILE A 65 7.12 3.27 5.32
N LYS A 66 6.47 2.50 6.18
CA LYS A 66 7.07 2.03 7.44
C LYS A 66 8.31 1.18 7.19
N ALA A 67 8.30 0.34 6.18
CA ALA A 67 9.47 -0.44 5.78
C ALA A 67 10.64 0.46 5.38
N LEU A 68 10.37 1.51 4.62
CA LEU A 68 11.40 2.50 4.26
C LEU A 68 11.93 3.26 5.47
N LEU A 69 11.06 3.62 6.40
CA LEU A 69 11.49 4.28 7.64
C LEU A 69 12.43 3.36 8.43
N LEU A 70 12.11 2.09 8.51
CA LEU A 70 12.97 1.10 9.15
C LEU A 70 14.31 0.98 8.44
N LYS A 71 14.30 0.89 7.11
CA LYS A 71 15.52 0.76 6.30
C LYS A 71 16.44 1.98 6.43
N THR A 72 15.88 3.17 6.54
CA THR A 72 16.64 4.41 6.67
C THR A 72 16.96 4.76 8.13
N ASP A 73 16.67 3.84 9.06
CA ASP A 73 16.88 4.01 10.49
C ASP A 73 16.20 5.28 11.04
N THR A 74 15.02 5.55 10.52
CA THR A 74 14.21 6.69 10.92
C THR A 74 13.11 6.22 11.87
N PRO A 75 12.94 6.86 13.04
CA PRO A 75 11.86 6.47 13.96
C PRO A 75 10.49 6.62 13.32
N PHE A 76 9.58 5.65 13.56
CA PHE A 76 8.21 5.77 13.07
C PHE A 76 7.40 6.63 14.04
N PRO A 77 6.57 7.53 13.54
CA PRO A 77 5.49 8.05 14.36
C PRO A 77 4.47 6.94 14.62
N ARG A 78 3.85 6.93 15.78
CA ARG A 78 2.74 6.04 16.07
C ARG A 78 1.49 6.58 15.38
N SER A 79 1.43 6.40 14.08
CA SER A 79 0.37 6.94 13.25
C SER A 79 0.07 6.02 12.09
N HIS A 80 -1.18 5.99 11.67
CA HIS A 80 -1.63 5.36 10.43
C HIS A 80 -1.86 6.40 9.33
N ASP A 81 -1.55 7.66 9.60
CA ASP A 81 -1.68 8.75 8.64
C ASP A 81 -0.53 8.69 7.64
N LEU A 82 -0.85 8.41 6.39
CA LEU A 82 0.13 8.28 5.30
C LEU A 82 0.95 9.54 5.10
N LYS A 83 0.34 10.71 5.24
CA LYS A 83 1.05 11.97 5.11
C LYS A 83 2.10 12.14 6.20
N SER A 84 1.72 11.86 7.44
CA SER A 84 2.62 11.94 8.58
C SER A 84 3.80 10.99 8.43
N LEU A 85 3.54 9.76 8.01
CA LEU A 85 4.58 8.76 7.74
C LEU A 85 5.51 9.20 6.61
N PHE A 86 4.93 9.71 5.53
CA PHE A 86 5.69 10.18 4.37
C PHE A 86 6.59 11.37 4.75
N ASP A 87 6.07 12.32 5.53
CA ASP A 87 6.81 13.51 5.95
C ASP A 87 8.00 13.18 6.84
N ASN A 88 8.00 12.01 7.48
CA ASN A 88 9.12 11.53 8.29
C ASN A 88 10.21 10.83 7.47
N LEU A 89 9.96 10.53 6.19
CA LEU A 89 10.99 9.96 5.33
C LEU A 89 12.08 10.98 5.04
N PRO A 90 13.33 10.54 4.83
CA PRO A 90 14.38 11.42 4.31
C PRO A 90 13.95 12.08 3.01
N VAL A 91 14.36 13.33 2.79
CA VAL A 91 13.96 14.13 1.62
C VAL A 91 14.27 13.41 0.30
N ALA A 92 15.41 12.74 0.22
CA ALA A 92 15.78 11.98 -0.98
C ALA A 92 14.75 10.88 -1.30
N ASN A 93 14.24 10.20 -0.27
CA ASN A 93 13.21 9.16 -0.44
C ASN A 93 11.87 9.78 -0.83
N GLN A 94 11.50 10.92 -0.25
CA GLN A 94 10.29 11.65 -0.62
C GLN A 94 10.33 12.06 -2.09
N ASP A 95 11.45 12.60 -2.53
CA ASP A 95 11.63 13.04 -3.92
C ASP A 95 11.58 11.86 -4.89
N SER A 96 12.17 10.73 -4.53
CA SER A 96 12.13 9.51 -5.32
C SER A 96 10.70 9.01 -5.51
N ILE A 97 9.89 9.06 -4.47
CA ILE A 97 8.47 8.65 -4.53
C ILE A 97 7.67 9.62 -5.39
N LYS A 98 7.83 10.93 -5.18
CA LYS A 98 7.13 11.96 -5.95
C LYS A 98 7.48 11.94 -7.43
N GLY A 99 8.75 11.70 -7.74
CA GLY A 99 9.21 11.61 -9.13
C GLY A 99 9.06 10.23 -9.74
N GLY A 100 8.62 9.26 -8.98
CA GLY A 100 8.53 7.87 -9.41
C GLY A 100 7.40 7.62 -10.41
N ASN A 101 7.74 6.98 -11.51
CA ASN A 101 6.79 6.61 -12.56
C ASN A 101 6.06 5.34 -12.18
N GLY A 102 4.99 5.43 -11.47
CA GLY A 102 4.18 4.27 -11.21
C GLY A 102 3.92 3.95 -9.76
N GLY A 103 4.31 4.85 -8.91
CA GLY A 103 4.00 4.74 -7.50
C GLY A 103 4.90 3.76 -6.74
N PHE A 104 5.14 4.12 -5.55
CA PHE A 104 6.01 3.43 -4.61
C PHE A 104 5.61 1.97 -4.40
N CYS A 105 4.32 1.71 -4.28
CA CYS A 105 3.78 0.38 -3.97
C CYS A 105 4.02 -0.66 -5.09
N ARG A 106 4.34 -0.22 -6.29
CA ARG A 106 4.62 -1.12 -7.41
C ARG A 106 6.02 -1.72 -7.40
N ARG A 107 6.89 -1.21 -6.55
CA ARG A 107 8.28 -1.67 -6.44
C ARG A 107 8.48 -2.76 -5.40
N PHE A 108 7.44 -3.08 -4.69
CA PHE A 108 7.46 -4.13 -3.67
C PHE A 108 6.96 -5.45 -4.20
#